data_7759d28a3bfb0fa01ade23b5c0ffadff
#
_entry.id   7759d28a3bfb0fa01ade23b5c0ffadff
#
_cell.length_a   1.000
_cell.length_b   1.000
_cell.length_c   1.000
_cell.angle_alpha   90.00
_cell.angle_beta   90.00
_cell.angle_gamma   90.00
#
_symmetry.space_group_name_H-M   'P 1'
#
loop_
_entity.id
_entity.type
_entity.pdbx_description
1 polymer ?
#
loop_
_entity_poly.entity_id
_entity_poly.type
_entity_poly.pdbx_seq_one_letter_code
_entity_poly.pdbx_strand_id
1 'polypeptide(L)'
;MFRSMWCAMAFALAIFPAYGQDVREELKQLQQRIQQLEKRLQETENVAAQASARPAGENAFNPAVSVILQGTAARSSLDPNTYRITGFVPPTGEIGPARRGFSLGESELFMTANIDPYFRGQLVASLTPEDTVEVEEAFFQTLALGKGFTIKGGRFLSSIGYQNQIHSHAWDFQDAPLAYKAFLGGRLNDDGVQLRWVAPTDLLVELGTELGQGRTFPGTAPNKNGTGLWTAFAHVGGDIGTSTAWRTGLSYVRTSPQDRAVPEMDALGTQSFTGRSNLWIADFILKWAPGGNPTVTNFKLQGEYFRRKESGELDFNNVAFGDYSSRQSGWYLQGIYQFMPQWRVGYRYDQLSHGTVSNGLGLTAADSPLLLTDYNPKRNTLMVDWSPTEFSRIRLQLASDKSRFGVTDRQLLLQYIYSLGAHGAHTF
;
A
#
# COMPACT_ATOMS: atom_id res chain seq x y z
N MET A 1 17.34 -30.52 77.19
CA MET A 1 17.78 -30.11 75.83
C MET A 1 17.08 -30.93 74.72
N PHE A 2 15.74 -31.16 74.84
CA PHE A 2 15.00 -32.07 73.94
C PHE A 2 13.56 -31.55 73.63
N ARG A 3 13.33 -30.24 73.68
CA ARG A 3 11.97 -29.65 73.42
C ARG A 3 11.88 -28.66 72.29
N SER A 4 12.98 -28.34 71.55
CA SER A 4 12.97 -27.34 70.48
C SER A 4 13.04 -27.88 69.03
N MET A 5 13.08 -29.24 68.90
CA MET A 5 13.23 -29.88 67.59
C MET A 5 11.91 -30.32 66.90
N TRP A 6 10.79 -30.33 67.68
CA TRP A 6 9.47 -30.76 67.18
C TRP A 6 8.60 -29.59 66.55
N CYS A 7 8.91 -28.33 66.86
CA CYS A 7 8.18 -27.21 66.26
C CYS A 7 8.63 -26.86 64.83
N ALA A 8 9.89 -27.20 64.48
CA ALA A 8 10.38 -26.89 63.10
C ALA A 8 9.89 -27.89 62.04
N MET A 9 9.53 -29.12 62.48
CA MET A 9 9.06 -30.15 61.56
C MET A 9 7.55 -30.06 61.23
N ALA A 10 6.76 -29.39 62.11
CA ALA A 10 5.34 -29.17 61.88
C ALA A 10 5.06 -27.99 60.92
N PHE A 11 6.01 -27.05 60.78
CA PHE A 11 5.87 -25.93 59.85
C PHE A 11 6.24 -26.29 58.41
N ALA A 12 7.10 -27.30 58.19
CA ALA A 12 7.48 -27.76 56.86
C ALA A 12 6.39 -28.62 56.17
N LEU A 13 5.46 -29.20 56.94
CA LEU A 13 4.37 -30.00 56.38
C LEU A 13 3.10 -29.21 56.03
N ALA A 14 3.01 -27.92 56.46
CA ALA A 14 1.86 -27.08 56.16
C ALA A 14 2.02 -26.24 54.87
N ILE A 15 3.23 -26.20 54.28
CA ILE A 15 3.50 -25.39 53.06
C ILE A 15 3.30 -26.24 51.78
N PHE A 16 3.38 -27.57 51.88
CA PHE A 16 3.23 -28.44 50.69
C PHE A 16 1.79 -28.56 50.11
N PRO A 17 0.69 -28.43 50.88
CA PRO A 17 -0.64 -28.50 50.26
C PRO A 17 -1.07 -27.24 49.51
N ALA A 18 -0.50 -26.04 49.81
CA ALA A 18 -0.85 -24.81 49.13
C ALA A 18 -0.29 -24.72 47.70
N TYR A 19 0.96 -25.19 47.50
CA TYR A 19 1.54 -25.25 46.14
C TYR A 19 0.86 -26.29 45.23
N GLY A 20 0.33 -27.34 45.78
CA GLY A 20 -0.38 -28.38 45.04
C GLY A 20 -1.79 -27.97 44.59
N GLN A 21 -2.42 -27.01 45.28
CA GLN A 21 -3.74 -26.49 44.89
C GLN A 21 -3.64 -25.47 43.79
N ASP A 22 -2.66 -24.58 43.81
CA ASP A 22 -2.42 -23.57 42.78
C ASP A 22 -2.09 -24.22 41.42
N VAL A 23 -1.18 -25.21 41.43
CA VAL A 23 -0.83 -25.97 40.21
C VAL A 23 -2.02 -26.78 39.67
N ARG A 24 -2.91 -27.28 40.55
CA ARG A 24 -4.12 -27.99 40.11
C ARG A 24 -5.17 -27.04 39.50
N GLU A 25 -5.28 -25.83 39.98
CA GLU A 25 -6.16 -24.82 39.40
C GLU A 25 -5.62 -24.30 38.07
N GLU A 26 -4.32 -24.06 37.97
CA GLU A 26 -3.67 -23.71 36.68
C GLU A 26 -3.83 -24.84 35.65
N LEU A 27 -3.63 -26.10 36.05
CA LEU A 27 -3.86 -27.25 35.18
C LEU A 27 -5.33 -27.35 34.71
N LYS A 28 -6.29 -27.07 35.58
CA LYS A 28 -7.71 -27.02 35.19
C LYS A 28 -8.01 -25.86 34.22
N GLN A 29 -7.43 -24.70 34.45
CA GLN A 29 -7.59 -23.54 33.53
C GLN A 29 -6.94 -23.82 32.17
N LEU A 30 -5.76 -24.44 32.14
CA LEU A 30 -5.12 -24.87 30.90
C LEU A 30 -5.94 -25.95 30.17
N GLN A 31 -6.48 -26.93 30.87
CA GLN A 31 -7.37 -27.92 30.26
C GLN A 31 -8.65 -27.32 29.69
N GLN A 32 -9.26 -26.37 30.40
CA GLN A 32 -10.42 -25.64 29.89
C GLN A 32 -10.08 -24.79 28.64
N ARG A 33 -8.90 -24.18 28.62
CA ARG A 33 -8.41 -23.42 27.47
C ARG A 33 -8.11 -24.31 26.25
N ILE A 34 -7.52 -25.47 26.47
CA ILE A 34 -7.30 -26.47 25.42
C ILE A 34 -8.64 -26.94 24.85
N GLN A 35 -9.61 -27.31 25.69
CA GLN A 35 -10.95 -27.70 25.22
C GLN A 35 -11.67 -26.60 24.46
N GLN A 36 -11.49 -25.34 24.86
CA GLN A 36 -12.05 -24.19 24.15
C GLN A 36 -11.38 -23.97 22.80
N LEU A 37 -10.06 -24.16 22.71
CA LEU A 37 -9.30 -24.07 21.45
C LEU A 37 -9.63 -25.23 20.50
N GLU A 38 -9.74 -26.45 21.02
CA GLU A 38 -10.17 -27.62 20.25
C GLU A 38 -11.59 -27.43 19.69
N LYS A 39 -12.51 -26.89 20.49
CA LYS A 39 -13.86 -26.58 20.02
C LYS A 39 -13.86 -25.51 18.93
N ARG A 40 -13.06 -24.46 19.08
CA ARG A 40 -12.89 -23.42 18.04
C ARG A 40 -12.24 -23.97 16.77
N LEU A 41 -11.26 -24.84 16.90
CA LEU A 41 -10.63 -25.53 15.77
C LEU A 41 -11.68 -26.36 15.01
N GLN A 42 -12.46 -27.15 15.74
CA GLN A 42 -13.52 -27.97 15.17
C GLN A 42 -14.67 -27.16 14.53
N GLU A 43 -15.03 -26.02 15.13
CA GLU A 43 -15.96 -25.07 14.52
C GLU A 43 -15.39 -24.45 13.23
N THR A 44 -14.08 -24.11 13.24
CA THR A 44 -13.39 -23.56 12.06
C THR A 44 -13.23 -24.63 10.96
N GLU A 45 -12.90 -25.87 11.32
CA GLU A 45 -12.86 -27.00 10.39
C GLU A 45 -14.24 -27.33 9.82
N ASN A 46 -15.30 -27.26 10.62
CA ASN A 46 -16.67 -27.44 10.17
C ASN A 46 -17.11 -26.34 9.22
N VAL A 47 -16.74 -25.07 9.49
CA VAL A 47 -17.01 -23.95 8.58
C VAL A 47 -16.21 -24.08 7.30
N ALA A 48 -14.94 -24.50 7.37
CA ALA A 48 -14.11 -24.79 6.19
C ALA A 48 -14.64 -26.01 5.41
N ALA A 49 -15.10 -27.05 6.08
CA ALA A 49 -15.72 -28.22 5.48
C ALA A 49 -17.09 -27.89 4.86
N GLN A 50 -17.88 -27.02 5.48
CA GLN A 50 -19.13 -26.52 4.88
C GLN A 50 -18.90 -25.56 3.72
N ALA A 51 -17.81 -24.77 3.74
CA ALA A 51 -17.41 -23.95 2.62
C ALA A 51 -16.87 -24.81 1.44
N SER A 52 -16.23 -25.95 1.73
CA SER A 52 -15.79 -26.92 0.74
C SER A 52 -16.88 -27.95 0.32
N ALA A 53 -17.90 -28.14 1.15
CA ALA A 53 -19.04 -29.01 0.88
C ALA A 53 -20.22 -28.32 0.15
N ARG A 54 -20.02 -27.12 -0.41
CA ARG A 54 -20.93 -26.61 -1.43
C ARG A 54 -20.93 -27.61 -2.59
N PRO A 55 -22.13 -28.06 -3.06
CA PRO A 55 -22.17 -29.08 -4.10
C PRO A 55 -21.30 -28.65 -5.28
N ALA A 56 -20.44 -29.53 -5.73
CA ALA A 56 -19.66 -29.39 -6.97
C ALA A 56 -20.57 -29.47 -8.20
N GLY A 57 -21.72 -28.79 -8.16
CA GLY A 57 -22.71 -28.68 -9.21
C GLY A 57 -22.84 -27.23 -9.61
N GLU A 58 -22.42 -26.90 -10.78
CA GLU A 58 -22.57 -25.68 -11.58
C GLU A 58 -21.62 -24.49 -11.33
N ASN A 59 -20.89 -24.37 -10.18
CA ASN A 59 -20.08 -23.18 -9.92
C ASN A 59 -18.60 -23.42 -9.53
N ALA A 60 -18.08 -24.62 -9.68
CA ALA A 60 -16.68 -24.95 -9.31
C ALA A 60 -15.63 -24.17 -10.11
N PHE A 61 -15.99 -23.62 -11.27
CA PHE A 61 -15.14 -22.81 -12.15
C PHE A 61 -15.59 -21.35 -12.31
N ASN A 62 -16.68 -20.93 -11.63
CA ASN A 62 -17.07 -19.53 -11.70
C ASN A 62 -16.15 -18.71 -10.80
N PRO A 63 -15.51 -17.64 -11.33
CA PRO A 63 -14.68 -16.77 -10.51
C PRO A 63 -15.53 -16.11 -9.41
N ALA A 64 -14.93 -15.92 -8.23
CA ALA A 64 -15.48 -15.00 -7.25
C ALA A 64 -15.45 -13.59 -7.86
N VAL A 65 -16.60 -12.94 -7.93
CA VAL A 65 -16.75 -11.61 -8.52
C VAL A 65 -17.19 -10.65 -7.44
N SER A 66 -16.53 -9.50 -7.38
CA SER A 66 -16.98 -8.36 -6.58
C SER A 66 -16.91 -7.07 -7.38
N VAL A 67 -17.79 -6.15 -7.05
CA VAL A 67 -17.81 -4.80 -7.63
C VAL A 67 -17.67 -3.80 -6.49
N ILE A 68 -16.73 -2.89 -6.64
CA ILE A 68 -16.53 -1.79 -5.70
C ILE A 68 -16.95 -0.51 -6.39
N LEU A 69 -18.02 0.09 -5.90
CA LEU A 69 -18.54 1.36 -6.41
C LEU A 69 -18.04 2.49 -5.54
N GLN A 70 -17.53 3.53 -6.18
CA GLN A 70 -17.09 4.75 -5.52
C GLN A 70 -17.79 5.96 -6.12
N GLY A 71 -18.15 6.89 -5.23
CA GLY A 71 -18.65 8.20 -5.62
C GLY A 71 -17.98 9.28 -4.80
N THR A 72 -17.76 10.45 -5.42
CA THR A 72 -17.13 11.59 -4.76
C THR A 72 -17.94 12.86 -4.98
N ALA A 73 -17.88 13.76 -3.98
CA ALA A 73 -18.29 15.15 -4.12
C ALA A 73 -17.12 16.00 -3.62
N ALA A 74 -16.52 16.75 -4.52
CA ALA A 74 -15.28 17.48 -4.23
C ALA A 74 -15.39 18.98 -4.48
N ARG A 75 -14.68 19.74 -3.65
CA ARG A 75 -14.45 21.18 -3.81
C ARG A 75 -12.97 21.47 -3.61
N SER A 76 -12.35 22.16 -4.54
CA SER A 76 -10.98 22.64 -4.47
C SER A 76 -10.93 24.15 -4.76
N SER A 77 -10.01 24.85 -4.10
CA SER A 77 -9.83 26.30 -4.31
C SER A 77 -9.16 26.62 -5.64
N LEU A 78 -8.29 25.70 -6.11
CA LEU A 78 -7.62 25.82 -7.41
C LEU A 78 -8.22 24.83 -8.41
N ASP A 79 -8.08 25.10 -9.71
CA ASP A 79 -8.54 24.21 -10.76
C ASP A 79 -7.78 22.87 -10.71
N PRO A 80 -8.46 21.72 -10.56
CA PRO A 80 -7.84 20.40 -10.58
C PRO A 80 -7.03 20.11 -11.85
N ASN A 81 -7.47 20.60 -13.02
CA ASN A 81 -6.79 20.38 -14.30
C ASN A 81 -5.42 21.05 -14.38
N THR A 82 -5.17 22.06 -13.55
CA THR A 82 -3.86 22.73 -13.44
C THR A 82 -2.95 22.10 -12.41
N TYR A 83 -3.31 20.94 -11.85
CA TYR A 83 -2.51 20.30 -10.83
C TYR A 83 -1.13 19.89 -11.35
N ARG A 84 -0.12 20.27 -10.62
CA ARG A 84 1.29 19.93 -10.87
C ARG A 84 2.01 19.80 -9.52
N ILE A 85 3.09 19.07 -9.51
CA ILE A 85 3.99 18.99 -8.35
C ILE A 85 5.28 19.70 -8.76
N THR A 86 5.42 20.96 -8.36
CA THR A 86 6.58 21.80 -8.73
C THR A 86 7.90 21.17 -8.26
N GLY A 87 8.88 21.12 -9.14
CA GLY A 87 10.18 20.46 -8.94
C GLY A 87 10.17 18.97 -9.22
N PHE A 88 9.01 18.40 -9.62
CA PHE A 88 8.82 16.99 -9.94
C PHE A 88 7.98 16.86 -11.21
N VAL A 89 8.19 15.80 -11.98
CA VAL A 89 7.60 15.63 -13.32
C VAL A 89 6.84 14.30 -13.48
N PRO A 90 5.92 13.94 -12.57
CA PRO A 90 5.06 12.79 -12.79
C PRO A 90 4.06 13.09 -13.91
N PRO A 91 3.51 12.06 -14.58
CA PRO A 91 2.41 12.25 -15.52
C PRO A 91 1.21 12.91 -14.83
N THR A 92 0.44 13.67 -15.59
CA THR A 92 -0.59 14.56 -15.03
C THR A 92 -1.94 13.87 -14.75
N GLY A 93 -2.22 12.72 -15.33
CA GLY A 93 -3.56 12.10 -15.30
C GLY A 93 -4.08 11.81 -13.88
N GLU A 94 -3.57 10.78 -13.26
CA GLU A 94 -4.12 10.25 -12.00
C GLU A 94 -3.61 10.92 -10.72
N ILE A 95 -2.62 11.79 -10.80
CA ILE A 95 -2.01 12.41 -9.61
C ILE A 95 -2.79 13.60 -9.05
N GLY A 96 -3.72 14.15 -9.82
CA GLY A 96 -4.51 15.33 -9.47
C GLY A 96 -5.48 15.09 -8.31
N PRO A 97 -6.06 16.15 -7.75
CA PRO A 97 -7.20 16.03 -6.85
C PRO A 97 -8.46 15.64 -7.63
N ALA A 98 -9.47 15.10 -6.93
CA ALA A 98 -10.75 14.77 -7.50
C ALA A 98 -11.39 15.98 -8.23
N ARG A 99 -12.15 15.71 -9.29
CA ARG A 99 -12.91 16.73 -10.04
C ARG A 99 -13.88 17.46 -9.10
N ARG A 100 -14.09 18.74 -9.35
CA ARG A 100 -15.07 19.54 -8.61
C ARG A 100 -16.50 19.06 -8.88
N GLY A 101 -17.34 19.08 -7.85
CA GLY A 101 -18.71 18.61 -7.92
C GLY A 101 -18.83 17.12 -7.69
N PHE A 102 -19.88 16.53 -8.22
CA PHE A 102 -20.12 15.09 -8.11
C PHE A 102 -19.42 14.37 -9.27
N SER A 103 -18.74 13.26 -8.93
CA SER A 103 -18.15 12.37 -9.92
C SER A 103 -18.17 10.95 -9.44
N LEU A 104 -18.16 10.00 -10.36
CA LEU A 104 -17.79 8.63 -10.04
C LEU A 104 -16.32 8.63 -9.60
N GLY A 105 -16.03 7.94 -8.51
CA GLY A 105 -14.67 7.56 -8.19
C GLY A 105 -14.23 6.39 -9.09
N GLU A 106 -13.02 5.96 -8.93
CA GLU A 106 -12.53 4.75 -9.56
C GLU A 106 -13.31 3.55 -9.03
N SER A 107 -14.19 2.97 -9.86
CA SER A 107 -15.03 1.83 -9.52
C SER A 107 -14.42 0.57 -10.10
N GLU A 108 -14.27 -0.50 -9.30
CA GLU A 108 -13.49 -1.67 -9.65
C GLU A 108 -14.37 -2.92 -9.82
N LEU A 109 -14.13 -3.67 -10.90
CA LEU A 109 -14.60 -5.04 -11.08
C LEU A 109 -13.44 -5.97 -10.74
N PHE A 110 -13.61 -6.76 -9.71
CA PHE A 110 -12.63 -7.72 -9.23
C PHE A 110 -13.10 -9.15 -9.51
N MET A 111 -12.26 -9.94 -10.14
CA MET A 111 -12.52 -11.34 -10.44
C MET A 111 -11.32 -12.20 -10.04
N THR A 112 -11.56 -13.28 -9.31
CA THR A 112 -10.49 -14.21 -8.93
C THR A 112 -11.00 -15.65 -8.91
N ALA A 113 -10.17 -16.58 -9.38
CA ALA A 113 -10.47 -18.01 -9.35
C ALA A 113 -9.19 -18.84 -9.19
N ASN A 114 -9.30 -20.00 -8.56
CA ASN A 114 -8.28 -21.03 -8.73
C ASN A 114 -8.52 -21.68 -10.10
N ILE A 115 -7.51 -21.64 -10.97
CA ILE A 115 -7.55 -22.23 -12.31
C ILE A 115 -7.47 -23.75 -12.19
N ASP A 116 -6.57 -24.20 -11.33
CA ASP A 116 -6.33 -25.59 -10.98
C ASP A 116 -5.66 -25.67 -9.59
N PRO A 117 -5.23 -26.82 -9.07
CA PRO A 117 -4.55 -26.92 -7.78
C PRO A 117 -3.21 -26.18 -7.71
N TYR A 118 -2.64 -25.78 -8.84
CA TYR A 118 -1.31 -25.18 -8.93
C TYR A 118 -1.34 -23.67 -9.17
N PHE A 119 -2.43 -23.15 -9.76
CA PHE A 119 -2.51 -21.78 -10.20
C PHE A 119 -3.82 -21.10 -9.80
N ARG A 120 -3.69 -19.83 -9.41
CA ARG A 120 -4.79 -18.87 -9.23
C ARG A 120 -4.67 -17.76 -10.26
N GLY A 121 -5.81 -17.32 -10.80
CA GLY A 121 -5.93 -16.15 -11.67
C GLY A 121 -6.63 -15.00 -10.97
N GLN A 122 -6.26 -13.77 -11.33
CA GLN A 122 -6.90 -12.54 -10.87
C GLN A 122 -7.00 -11.54 -12.02
N LEU A 123 -8.15 -10.89 -12.11
CA LEU A 123 -8.40 -9.76 -13.01
C LEU A 123 -9.04 -8.63 -12.18
N VAL A 124 -8.47 -7.44 -12.31
CA VAL A 124 -9.05 -6.20 -11.76
C VAL A 124 -9.16 -5.20 -12.89
N ALA A 125 -10.37 -4.74 -13.16
CA ALA A 125 -10.67 -3.72 -14.15
C ALA A 125 -11.36 -2.54 -13.46
N SER A 126 -10.86 -1.33 -13.68
CA SER A 126 -11.38 -0.10 -13.12
C SER A 126 -12.13 0.72 -14.16
N LEU A 127 -13.29 1.20 -13.80
CA LEU A 127 -13.97 2.29 -14.50
C LEU A 127 -13.48 3.60 -13.89
N THR A 128 -12.79 4.39 -14.72
CA THR A 128 -12.22 5.67 -14.29
C THR A 128 -13.27 6.80 -14.34
N PRO A 129 -13.03 7.93 -13.64
CA PRO A 129 -13.88 9.11 -13.75
C PRO A 129 -13.96 9.73 -15.14
N GLU A 130 -13.08 9.31 -16.06
CA GLU A 130 -13.02 9.72 -17.48
C GLU A 130 -13.86 8.82 -18.40
N ASP A 131 -14.70 7.93 -17.83
CA ASP A 131 -15.51 6.95 -18.56
C ASP A 131 -14.68 5.95 -19.39
N THR A 132 -13.43 5.69 -18.95
CA THR A 132 -12.56 4.68 -19.56
C THR A 132 -12.47 3.44 -18.67
N VAL A 133 -12.20 2.28 -19.29
CA VAL A 133 -11.95 1.03 -18.58
C VAL A 133 -10.46 0.73 -18.64
N GLU A 134 -9.85 0.58 -17.48
CA GLU A 134 -8.43 0.26 -17.35
C GLU A 134 -8.25 -1.09 -16.66
N VAL A 135 -7.30 -1.90 -17.15
CA VAL A 135 -6.93 -3.15 -16.50
C VAL A 135 -5.80 -2.83 -15.52
N GLU A 136 -6.12 -2.84 -14.21
CA GLU A 136 -5.12 -2.62 -13.16
C GLU A 136 -4.29 -3.87 -12.92
N GLU A 137 -4.94 -5.03 -12.80
CA GLU A 137 -4.27 -6.30 -12.61
C GLU A 137 -4.88 -7.36 -13.52
N ALA A 138 -4.02 -8.19 -14.11
CA ALA A 138 -4.37 -9.38 -14.87
C ALA A 138 -3.20 -10.36 -14.78
N PHE A 139 -3.23 -11.27 -13.80
CA PHE A 139 -2.10 -12.16 -13.54
C PHE A 139 -2.53 -13.56 -13.13
N PHE A 140 -1.61 -14.49 -13.26
CA PHE A 140 -1.67 -15.79 -12.59
C PHE A 140 -0.62 -15.84 -11.47
N GLN A 141 -0.88 -16.65 -10.45
CA GLN A 141 0.01 -16.90 -9.33
C GLN A 141 0.06 -18.38 -9.00
N THR A 142 1.27 -18.89 -8.71
CA THR A 142 1.45 -20.27 -8.26
C THR A 142 0.96 -20.46 -6.82
N LEU A 143 0.35 -21.63 -6.56
CA LEU A 143 -0.16 -22.02 -5.24
C LEU A 143 0.69 -23.07 -4.54
N ALA A 144 1.39 -23.92 -5.31
CA ALA A 144 1.97 -25.18 -4.81
C ALA A 144 3.47 -25.34 -5.10
N LEU A 145 4.24 -24.25 -5.18
CA LEU A 145 5.72 -24.35 -5.33
C LEU A 145 6.40 -24.92 -4.07
N GLY A 146 5.78 -24.76 -2.90
CA GLY A 146 6.34 -25.19 -1.63
C GLY A 146 7.49 -24.30 -1.13
N LYS A 147 7.98 -24.58 0.10
CA LYS A 147 9.11 -23.92 0.74
C LYS A 147 9.02 -22.39 0.80
N GLY A 148 7.80 -21.83 0.80
CA GLY A 148 7.55 -20.38 0.86
C GLY A 148 7.70 -19.62 -0.47
N PHE A 149 7.97 -20.30 -1.58
CA PHE A 149 8.11 -19.66 -2.89
C PHE A 149 6.76 -19.43 -3.57
N THR A 150 6.66 -18.29 -4.25
CA THR A 150 5.52 -17.92 -5.10
C THR A 150 6.05 -17.22 -6.35
N ILE A 151 5.51 -17.59 -7.51
CA ILE A 151 5.72 -16.88 -8.78
C ILE A 151 4.39 -16.26 -9.20
N LYS A 152 4.43 -14.99 -9.62
CA LYS A 152 3.32 -14.26 -10.21
C LYS A 152 3.73 -13.80 -11.60
N GLY A 153 2.85 -13.91 -12.59
CA GLY A 153 3.13 -13.49 -13.96
C GLY A 153 1.93 -12.82 -14.61
N GLY A 154 2.15 -11.71 -15.29
CA GLY A 154 1.13 -10.86 -15.91
C GLY A 154 1.25 -9.41 -15.49
N ARG A 155 0.13 -8.67 -15.46
CA ARG A 155 0.04 -7.31 -14.95
C ARG A 155 -0.30 -7.33 -13.46
N PHE A 156 0.50 -6.68 -12.63
CA PHE A 156 0.25 -6.63 -11.19
C PHE A 156 0.83 -5.36 -10.56
N LEU A 157 0.25 -5.00 -9.41
CA LEU A 157 0.83 -3.97 -8.52
C LEU A 157 2.12 -4.53 -7.91
N SER A 158 3.21 -3.78 -8.06
CA SER A 158 4.52 -4.13 -7.49
C SER A 158 4.45 -4.23 -5.96
N SER A 159 5.16 -5.19 -5.39
CA SER A 159 5.21 -5.39 -3.92
C SER A 159 6.22 -4.48 -3.20
N ILE A 160 6.66 -3.40 -3.84
CA ILE A 160 7.54 -2.40 -3.23
C ILE A 160 6.78 -1.56 -2.19
N GLY A 161 7.47 -1.17 -1.12
CA GLY A 161 6.89 -0.38 -0.05
C GLY A 161 5.72 -1.08 0.65
N TYR A 162 4.83 -0.30 1.27
CA TYR A 162 3.62 -0.81 1.89
C TYR A 162 2.36 -0.46 1.09
N GLN A 163 2.21 0.81 0.71
CA GLN A 163 1.00 1.34 0.08
C GLN A 163 0.78 0.82 -1.34
N ASN A 164 1.85 0.51 -2.09
CA ASN A 164 1.77 0.23 -3.53
C ASN A 164 0.89 -0.97 -3.90
N GLN A 165 0.90 -2.02 -3.08
CA GLN A 165 0.12 -3.24 -3.33
C GLN A 165 -1.35 -3.16 -2.83
N ILE A 166 -1.76 -2.02 -2.28
CA ILE A 166 -3.10 -1.81 -1.75
C ILE A 166 -3.94 -1.05 -2.79
N HIS A 167 -5.08 -1.61 -3.17
CA HIS A 167 -6.02 -0.92 -4.09
C HIS A 167 -6.59 0.36 -3.48
N SER A 168 -6.92 1.32 -4.33
CA SER A 168 -7.33 2.69 -3.95
C SER A 168 -8.51 2.72 -3.00
N HIS A 169 -9.49 1.84 -3.19
CA HIS A 169 -10.68 1.74 -2.34
C HIS A 169 -10.36 1.31 -0.90
N ALA A 170 -9.24 0.61 -0.69
CA ALA A 170 -8.78 0.16 0.63
C ALA A 170 -7.87 1.16 1.35
N TRP A 171 -7.45 2.22 0.69
CA TRP A 171 -6.63 3.26 1.32
C TRP A 171 -7.36 3.97 2.46
N ASP A 172 -6.59 4.47 3.43
CA ASP A 172 -7.14 5.27 4.53
C ASP A 172 -7.51 6.70 4.12
N PHE A 173 -6.85 7.23 3.09
CA PHE A 173 -7.15 8.52 2.47
C PHE A 173 -7.63 8.29 1.04
N GLN A 174 -8.39 9.24 0.51
CA GLN A 174 -8.94 9.11 -0.84
C GLN A 174 -7.87 9.07 -1.92
N ASP A 175 -6.73 9.68 -1.66
CA ASP A 175 -5.67 9.84 -2.64
C ASP A 175 -4.30 9.35 -2.14
N ALA A 176 -3.43 9.01 -3.09
CA ALA A 176 -2.07 8.59 -2.82
C ALA A 176 -1.26 9.70 -2.12
N PRO A 177 -0.29 9.35 -1.24
CA PRO A 177 0.68 10.28 -0.70
C PRO A 177 1.47 11.01 -1.79
N LEU A 178 1.95 12.25 -1.50
CA LEU A 178 2.74 13.02 -2.47
C LEU A 178 3.97 12.27 -2.98
N ALA A 179 4.61 11.47 -2.13
CA ALA A 179 5.78 10.68 -2.54
C ALA A 179 5.41 9.65 -3.62
N TYR A 180 4.28 8.97 -3.49
CA TYR A 180 3.77 8.05 -4.52
C TYR A 180 3.43 8.79 -5.81
N LYS A 181 2.74 9.93 -5.72
CA LYS A 181 2.42 10.78 -6.87
C LYS A 181 3.68 11.23 -7.61
N ALA A 182 4.68 11.74 -6.87
CA ALA A 182 5.89 12.33 -7.45
C ALA A 182 6.86 11.30 -8.04
N PHE A 183 6.97 10.11 -7.45
CA PHE A 183 7.98 9.12 -7.82
C PHE A 183 7.45 7.92 -8.59
N LEU A 184 6.15 7.62 -8.49
CA LEU A 184 5.52 6.46 -9.11
C LEU A 184 4.29 6.79 -9.95
N GLY A 185 3.92 8.09 -10.06
CA GLY A 185 2.71 8.50 -10.80
C GLY A 185 1.40 8.05 -10.14
N GLY A 186 1.44 7.76 -8.83
CA GLY A 186 0.33 7.25 -8.04
C GLY A 186 0.57 5.84 -7.55
N ARG A 187 0.84 4.89 -8.43
CA ARG A 187 1.16 3.48 -8.13
C ARG A 187 2.12 2.92 -9.17
N LEU A 188 2.97 1.98 -8.77
CA LEU A 188 3.76 1.20 -9.73
C LEU A 188 3.02 -0.11 -10.03
N ASN A 189 2.52 -0.23 -11.25
CA ASN A 189 2.03 -1.46 -11.81
C ASN A 189 2.72 -1.72 -13.15
N ASP A 190 3.03 -2.98 -13.45
CA ASP A 190 3.71 -3.30 -14.72
C ASP A 190 3.37 -4.72 -15.18
N ASP A 191 3.64 -4.97 -16.45
CA ASP A 191 3.54 -6.29 -17.05
C ASP A 191 4.88 -7.01 -16.85
N GLY A 192 4.86 -8.14 -16.14
CA GLY A 192 6.12 -8.79 -15.77
C GLY A 192 5.98 -10.10 -15.01
N VAL A 193 7.07 -10.47 -14.35
CA VAL A 193 7.16 -11.66 -13.49
C VAL A 193 7.73 -11.26 -12.14
N GLN A 194 7.14 -11.79 -11.07
CA GLN A 194 7.60 -11.64 -9.68
C GLN A 194 7.97 -13.01 -9.14
N LEU A 195 9.12 -13.10 -8.48
CA LEU A 195 9.49 -14.18 -7.58
C LEU A 195 9.46 -13.67 -6.15
N ARG A 196 8.73 -14.34 -5.28
CA ARG A 196 8.61 -14.04 -3.87
C ARG A 196 8.94 -15.27 -3.02
N TRP A 197 9.60 -15.05 -1.91
CA TRP A 197 9.91 -16.07 -0.92
C TRP A 197 9.58 -15.56 0.49
N VAL A 198 8.83 -16.37 1.22
CA VAL A 198 8.53 -16.15 2.65
C VAL A 198 9.30 -17.21 3.44
N ALA A 199 10.16 -16.76 4.35
CA ALA A 199 10.97 -17.64 5.17
C ALA A 199 10.10 -18.41 6.19
N PRO A 200 10.41 -19.67 6.49
CA PRO A 200 9.73 -20.44 7.53
C PRO A 200 10.28 -20.09 8.93
N THR A 201 10.08 -18.85 9.35
CA THR A 201 10.56 -18.29 10.62
C THR A 201 9.41 -17.73 11.44
N ASP A 202 9.59 -17.58 12.76
CA ASP A 202 8.56 -17.00 13.65
C ASP A 202 8.25 -15.56 13.30
N LEU A 203 9.25 -14.79 12.86
CA LEU A 203 9.06 -13.48 12.27
C LEU A 203 8.71 -13.64 10.79
N LEU A 204 7.82 -12.79 10.28
CA LEU A 204 7.66 -12.62 8.85
C LEU A 204 8.99 -12.12 8.26
N VAL A 205 9.60 -12.90 7.40
CA VAL A 205 10.72 -12.47 6.54
C VAL A 205 10.32 -12.78 5.11
N GLU A 206 10.12 -11.74 4.32
CA GLU A 206 9.72 -11.82 2.93
C GLU A 206 10.79 -11.17 2.06
N LEU A 207 11.21 -11.88 1.02
CA LEU A 207 12.13 -11.37 0.00
C LEU A 207 11.46 -11.53 -1.37
N GLY A 208 11.69 -10.58 -2.26
CA GLY A 208 11.21 -10.71 -3.62
C GLY A 208 11.95 -9.86 -4.62
N THR A 209 11.74 -10.22 -5.88
CA THR A 209 12.26 -9.49 -7.05
C THR A 209 11.25 -9.54 -8.17
N GLU A 210 11.22 -8.49 -8.98
CA GLU A 210 10.34 -8.37 -10.13
C GLU A 210 11.13 -7.95 -11.37
N LEU A 211 10.75 -8.48 -12.50
CA LEU A 211 11.21 -8.07 -13.82
C LEU A 211 10.00 -7.66 -14.63
N GLY A 212 9.99 -6.43 -15.12
CA GLY A 212 8.87 -5.86 -15.85
C GLY A 212 9.27 -5.14 -17.13
N GLN A 213 8.27 -4.77 -17.90
CA GLN A 213 8.42 -4.07 -19.17
C GLN A 213 8.96 -2.64 -18.97
N GLY A 214 8.61 -1.98 -17.86
CA GLY A 214 8.89 -0.55 -17.63
C GLY A 214 7.95 0.36 -18.42
N ARG A 215 6.68 -0.06 -18.60
CA ARG A 215 5.70 0.67 -19.43
C ARG A 215 5.13 1.90 -18.72
N THR A 216 5.06 1.89 -17.40
CA THR A 216 4.50 2.97 -16.60
C THR A 216 5.57 3.85 -15.97
N PHE A 217 5.20 5.08 -15.59
CA PHE A 217 6.10 5.96 -14.86
C PHE A 217 6.66 5.28 -13.60
N PRO A 218 7.99 5.42 -13.33
CA PRO A 218 8.98 6.27 -13.96
C PRO A 218 9.67 5.70 -15.20
N GLY A 219 9.27 4.51 -15.69
CA GLY A 219 9.86 3.82 -16.84
C GLY A 219 9.54 4.48 -18.17
N THR A 220 8.28 4.39 -18.61
CA THR A 220 7.72 4.97 -19.85
C THR A 220 8.31 4.46 -21.18
N ALA A 221 8.78 3.21 -21.23
CA ALA A 221 9.28 2.62 -22.49
C ALA A 221 8.60 1.29 -22.81
N PRO A 222 7.31 1.29 -23.19
CA PRO A 222 6.54 0.07 -23.35
C PRO A 222 6.90 -0.78 -24.59
N ASN A 223 7.57 -0.19 -25.56
CA ASN A 223 7.85 -0.87 -26.85
C ASN A 223 9.35 -1.05 -27.06
N LYS A 224 9.98 -1.84 -26.18
CA LYS A 224 11.39 -2.18 -26.31
C LYS A 224 11.63 -3.68 -26.13
N ASN A 225 12.72 -4.19 -26.67
CA ASN A 225 13.20 -5.54 -26.41
C ASN A 225 13.78 -5.64 -24.99
N GLY A 226 13.41 -6.69 -24.25
CA GLY A 226 13.91 -6.94 -22.91
C GLY A 226 13.12 -6.24 -21.80
N THR A 227 13.70 -6.17 -20.61
CA THR A 227 13.10 -5.61 -19.41
C THR A 227 13.44 -4.13 -19.24
N GLY A 228 12.46 -3.33 -18.84
CA GLY A 228 12.63 -1.91 -18.55
C GLY A 228 12.50 -1.55 -17.08
N LEU A 229 12.05 -2.53 -16.30
CA LEU A 229 11.86 -2.44 -14.86
C LEU A 229 12.54 -3.62 -14.17
N TRP A 230 13.23 -3.34 -13.09
CA TRP A 230 13.67 -4.32 -12.11
C TRP A 230 13.42 -3.80 -10.71
N THR A 231 12.83 -4.65 -9.86
CA THR A 231 12.65 -4.35 -8.45
C THR A 231 13.24 -5.43 -7.57
N ALA A 232 13.60 -5.06 -6.35
CA ALA A 232 13.91 -5.98 -5.26
C ALA A 232 13.32 -5.43 -3.97
N PHE A 233 12.78 -6.29 -3.12
CA PHE A 233 12.21 -5.89 -1.84
C PHE A 233 12.49 -6.92 -0.75
N ALA A 234 12.57 -6.42 0.47
CA ALA A 234 12.68 -7.21 1.69
C ALA A 234 11.75 -6.63 2.75
N HIS A 235 10.93 -7.46 3.37
CA HIS A 235 10.03 -7.07 4.44
C HIS A 235 10.29 -7.96 5.66
N VAL A 236 10.26 -7.34 6.83
CA VAL A 236 10.35 -8.04 8.12
C VAL A 236 9.20 -7.55 8.99
N GLY A 237 8.53 -8.46 9.66
CA GLY A 237 7.41 -8.11 10.52
C GLY A 237 7.20 -9.13 11.63
N GLY A 238 6.38 -8.76 12.60
CA GLY A 238 6.06 -9.62 13.74
C GLY A 238 5.11 -8.95 14.69
N ASP A 239 4.87 -9.65 15.79
CA ASP A 239 3.97 -9.22 16.85
C ASP A 239 4.74 -8.83 18.11
N ILE A 240 4.25 -7.84 18.83
CA ILE A 240 4.71 -7.45 20.16
C ILE A 240 3.55 -7.71 21.13
N GLY A 241 3.60 -8.83 21.80
CA GLY A 241 2.50 -9.35 22.61
C GLY A 241 1.27 -9.68 21.77
N THR A 242 0.08 -9.53 22.33
CA THR A 242 -1.19 -9.85 21.66
C THR A 242 -1.85 -8.62 21.03
N SER A 243 -1.31 -7.44 21.25
CA SER A 243 -1.98 -6.17 20.93
C SER A 243 -1.32 -5.39 19.78
N THR A 244 -0.09 -5.71 19.42
CA THR A 244 0.68 -4.90 18.46
C THR A 244 1.30 -5.78 17.39
N ALA A 245 1.06 -5.44 16.14
CA ALA A 245 1.73 -6.00 14.98
C ALA A 245 2.52 -4.90 14.25
N TRP A 246 3.67 -5.24 13.71
CA TRP A 246 4.52 -4.30 12.96
C TRP A 246 5.12 -4.95 11.73
N ARG A 247 5.40 -4.15 10.72
CA ARG A 247 6.20 -4.53 9.55
C ARG A 247 7.09 -3.35 9.15
N THR A 248 8.29 -3.66 8.68
CA THR A 248 9.18 -2.70 8.04
C THR A 248 9.76 -3.31 6.77
N GLY A 249 10.14 -2.48 5.82
CA GLY A 249 10.66 -2.94 4.56
C GLY A 249 11.67 -1.99 3.93
N LEU A 250 12.44 -2.55 3.01
CA LEU A 250 13.33 -1.82 2.12
C LEU A 250 13.12 -2.33 0.70
N SER A 251 12.87 -1.41 -0.21
CA SER A 251 12.63 -1.73 -1.62
C SER A 251 13.53 -0.89 -2.52
N TYR A 252 13.91 -1.47 -3.64
CA TYR A 252 14.68 -0.84 -4.69
C TYR A 252 13.99 -1.01 -6.03
N VAL A 253 13.89 0.08 -6.80
CA VAL A 253 13.30 0.10 -8.13
C VAL A 253 14.31 0.72 -9.09
N ARG A 254 14.56 0.05 -10.20
CA ARG A 254 15.38 0.55 -11.29
C ARG A 254 14.58 0.51 -12.58
N THR A 255 14.51 1.66 -13.26
CA THR A 255 13.90 1.77 -14.58
C THR A 255 14.83 2.44 -15.57
N SER A 256 14.57 2.24 -16.86
CA SER A 256 15.33 2.82 -17.96
C SER A 256 14.36 3.59 -18.87
N PRO A 257 13.92 4.80 -18.45
CA PRO A 257 13.01 5.63 -19.25
C PRO A 257 13.65 6.00 -20.59
N GLN A 258 12.82 6.04 -21.63
CA GLN A 258 13.14 6.54 -22.96
C GLN A 258 12.10 7.59 -23.31
N ASP A 259 12.55 8.77 -23.74
CA ASP A 259 11.71 9.90 -24.17
C ASP A 259 10.58 10.20 -23.17
N ARG A 260 10.87 10.06 -21.86
CA ARG A 260 9.89 10.36 -20.82
C ARG A 260 9.59 11.84 -20.81
N ALA A 261 8.38 12.20 -21.28
CA ALA A 261 7.95 13.58 -21.36
C ALA A 261 7.97 14.27 -19.99
N VAL A 262 8.51 15.46 -19.95
CA VAL A 262 8.23 16.44 -18.89
C VAL A 262 6.89 17.08 -19.23
N PRO A 263 5.88 17.03 -18.36
CA PRO A 263 4.57 17.61 -18.63
C PRO A 263 4.72 19.09 -19.03
N GLU A 264 4.19 19.45 -20.18
CA GLU A 264 4.31 20.80 -20.74
C GLU A 264 3.67 21.85 -19.83
N MET A 265 4.35 22.96 -19.70
CA MET A 265 3.72 24.24 -19.37
C MET A 265 3.65 25.05 -20.68
N ASP A 266 2.45 25.48 -21.03
CA ASP A 266 2.16 26.23 -22.26
C ASP A 266 3.30 27.18 -22.66
N ALA A 267 3.76 27.07 -23.89
CA ALA A 267 4.73 27.95 -24.57
C ALA A 267 6.24 27.75 -24.25
N LEU A 268 6.65 26.82 -23.40
CA LEU A 268 8.08 26.67 -23.05
C LEU A 268 8.80 25.56 -23.85
N GLY A 269 8.10 24.88 -24.74
CA GLY A 269 8.66 23.83 -25.57
C GLY A 269 8.56 22.41 -24.94
N THR A 270 8.84 21.41 -25.75
CA THR A 270 8.82 20.00 -25.33
C THR A 270 10.11 19.62 -24.65
N GLN A 271 10.02 18.86 -23.59
CA GLN A 271 11.18 18.29 -22.90
C GLN A 271 10.97 16.81 -22.67
N SER A 272 12.01 16.02 -22.89
CA SER A 272 11.98 14.60 -22.56
C SER A 272 13.28 14.13 -21.91
N PHE A 273 13.17 13.06 -21.12
CA PHE A 273 14.29 12.45 -20.41
C PHE A 273 14.50 11.02 -20.88
N THR A 274 15.74 10.71 -21.25
CA THR A 274 16.20 9.36 -21.54
C THR A 274 17.39 9.01 -20.64
N GLY A 275 17.32 7.86 -19.93
CA GLY A 275 18.39 7.52 -19.01
C GLY A 275 18.06 6.40 -18.03
N ARG A 276 18.45 6.60 -16.79
CA ARG A 276 18.23 5.67 -15.68
C ARG A 276 17.60 6.36 -14.50
N SER A 277 16.59 5.71 -13.92
CA SER A 277 15.95 6.12 -12.66
C SER A 277 16.13 5.02 -11.62
N ASN A 278 16.67 5.37 -10.47
CA ASN A 278 16.89 4.47 -9.35
C ASN A 278 16.16 5.03 -8.13
N LEU A 279 15.25 4.26 -7.55
CA LEU A 279 14.44 4.66 -6.41
C LEU A 279 14.62 3.67 -5.26
N TRP A 280 14.92 4.18 -4.08
CA TRP A 280 14.89 3.46 -2.81
C TRP A 280 13.65 3.84 -2.03
N ILE A 281 13.00 2.87 -1.40
CA ILE A 281 11.83 3.07 -0.55
C ILE A 281 12.08 2.32 0.75
N ALA A 282 11.99 3.03 1.87
CA ALA A 282 11.93 2.43 3.20
C ALA A 282 10.52 2.62 3.75
N ASP A 283 9.91 1.56 4.25
CA ASP A 283 8.55 1.56 4.77
C ASP A 283 8.47 1.06 6.21
N PHE A 284 7.47 1.54 6.92
CA PHE A 284 7.14 1.10 8.27
C PHE A 284 5.64 1.19 8.50
N ILE A 285 5.09 0.16 9.12
CA ILE A 285 3.72 0.14 9.63
C ILE A 285 3.66 -0.50 11.01
N LEU A 286 2.87 0.10 11.89
CA LEU A 286 2.52 -0.44 13.19
C LEU A 286 1.00 -0.42 13.33
N LYS A 287 0.43 -1.53 13.76
CA LYS A 287 -0.99 -1.69 14.08
C LYS A 287 -1.12 -2.09 15.54
N TRP A 288 -1.95 -1.37 16.27
CA TRP A 288 -2.23 -1.65 17.66
C TRP A 288 -3.74 -1.80 17.88
N ALA A 289 -4.10 -2.84 18.62
CA ALA A 289 -5.48 -3.09 19.05
C ALA A 289 -5.49 -3.72 20.44
N PRO A 290 -6.22 -3.18 21.42
CA PRO A 290 -6.25 -3.72 22.78
C PRO A 290 -6.68 -5.18 22.80
N GLY A 291 -5.86 -6.04 23.43
CA GLY A 291 -6.14 -7.47 23.50
C GLY A 291 -6.24 -8.18 22.14
N GLY A 292 -5.68 -7.60 21.06
CA GLY A 292 -5.74 -8.14 19.70
C GLY A 292 -7.10 -7.98 19.01
N ASN A 293 -8.03 -7.21 19.59
CA ASN A 293 -9.35 -6.98 19.01
C ASN A 293 -9.46 -5.58 18.36
N PRO A 294 -9.37 -5.46 17.02
CA PRO A 294 -9.44 -4.18 16.33
C PRO A 294 -10.86 -3.64 16.11
N THR A 295 -11.92 -4.36 16.52
CA THR A 295 -13.30 -4.01 16.17
C THR A 295 -13.83 -2.78 16.91
N VAL A 296 -13.36 -2.52 18.14
CA VAL A 296 -13.80 -1.39 18.97
C VAL A 296 -12.85 -0.22 18.85
N THR A 297 -11.58 -0.44 19.19
CA THR A 297 -10.55 0.60 19.19
C THR A 297 -9.28 0.03 18.58
N ASN A 298 -8.67 0.78 17.68
CA ASN A 298 -7.38 0.43 17.11
C ASN A 298 -6.63 1.68 16.66
N PHE A 299 -5.33 1.55 16.52
CA PHE A 299 -4.46 2.58 15.99
C PHE A 299 -3.53 1.99 14.94
N LYS A 300 -3.37 2.69 13.81
CA LYS A 300 -2.41 2.39 12.76
C LYS A 300 -1.50 3.58 12.54
N LEU A 301 -0.19 3.35 12.60
CA LEU A 301 0.85 4.28 12.18
C LEU A 301 1.55 3.73 10.95
N GLN A 302 1.67 4.53 9.91
CA GLN A 302 2.28 4.14 8.63
C GLN A 302 3.10 5.29 8.09
N GLY A 303 4.29 4.98 7.57
CA GLY A 303 5.13 5.96 6.90
C GLY A 303 6.08 5.31 5.90
N GLU A 304 6.42 6.05 4.86
CA GLU A 304 7.38 5.62 3.84
C GLU A 304 8.28 6.80 3.45
N TYR A 305 9.56 6.49 3.21
CA TYR A 305 10.57 7.42 2.73
C TYR A 305 11.10 6.97 1.39
N PHE A 306 11.13 7.90 0.42
CA PHE A 306 11.54 7.69 -0.96
C PHE A 306 12.80 8.49 -1.26
N ARG A 307 13.75 7.89 -1.99
CA ARG A 307 14.94 8.57 -2.49
C ARG A 307 15.22 8.15 -3.91
N ARG A 308 15.06 9.08 -4.84
CA ARG A 308 15.29 8.89 -6.28
C ARG A 308 16.61 9.51 -6.71
N LYS A 309 17.36 8.80 -7.57
CA LYS A 309 18.49 9.30 -8.33
C LYS A 309 18.25 9.00 -9.79
N GLU A 310 18.34 10.04 -10.62
CA GLU A 310 18.27 9.93 -12.07
C GLU A 310 19.57 10.41 -12.72
N SER A 311 19.93 9.83 -13.86
CA SER A 311 21.05 10.25 -14.68
C SER A 311 20.83 9.82 -16.12
N GLY A 312 21.12 10.70 -17.07
CA GLY A 312 20.89 10.50 -18.49
C GLY A 312 20.97 11.78 -19.26
N GLU A 313 20.17 11.90 -20.30
CA GLU A 313 20.10 13.02 -21.22
C GLU A 313 18.73 13.70 -21.13
N LEU A 314 18.72 15.00 -21.15
CA LEU A 314 17.52 15.83 -21.33
C LEU A 314 17.53 16.37 -22.75
N ASP A 315 16.45 16.11 -23.47
CA ASP A 315 16.14 16.72 -24.75
C ASP A 315 15.26 17.96 -24.56
N PHE A 316 15.57 19.02 -25.25
CA PHE A 316 14.78 20.24 -25.30
C PHE A 316 14.42 20.57 -26.77
N ASN A 317 13.13 20.46 -27.12
CA ASN A 317 12.56 20.71 -28.42
C ASN A 317 13.10 19.85 -29.60
N ASN A 318 13.70 18.66 -29.31
CA ASN A 318 14.38 17.82 -30.30
C ASN A 318 15.54 18.53 -31.04
N VAL A 319 16.11 19.59 -30.47
CA VAL A 319 17.20 20.36 -31.06
C VAL A 319 18.40 20.56 -30.13
N ALA A 320 18.18 20.52 -28.83
CA ALA A 320 19.25 20.65 -27.82
C ALA A 320 19.23 19.48 -26.85
N PHE A 321 20.40 18.84 -26.70
CA PHE A 321 20.58 17.67 -25.85
C PHE A 321 21.68 17.95 -24.83
N GLY A 322 21.48 17.55 -23.61
CA GLY A 322 22.47 17.74 -22.55
C GLY A 322 22.33 16.78 -21.40
N ASP A 323 23.42 16.57 -20.69
CA ASP A 323 23.45 15.72 -19.51
C ASP A 323 22.41 16.16 -18.47
N TYR A 324 21.71 15.20 -17.89
CA TYR A 324 20.75 15.44 -16.81
C TYR A 324 21.07 14.55 -15.62
N SER A 325 21.02 15.12 -14.44
CA SER A 325 21.06 14.37 -13.21
C SER A 325 20.19 14.98 -12.12
N SER A 326 19.53 14.12 -11.35
CA SER A 326 18.73 14.57 -10.21
C SER A 326 18.91 13.65 -9.00
N ARG A 327 18.76 14.24 -7.81
CA ARG A 327 18.70 13.51 -6.55
C ARG A 327 17.63 14.14 -5.67
N GLN A 328 16.49 13.47 -5.62
CA GLN A 328 15.27 13.95 -4.97
C GLN A 328 14.81 12.97 -3.90
N SER A 329 14.04 13.44 -2.93
CA SER A 329 13.47 12.59 -1.89
C SER A 329 12.06 13.05 -1.50
N GLY A 330 11.35 12.21 -0.77
CA GLY A 330 10.04 12.55 -0.23
C GLY A 330 9.62 11.54 0.81
N TRP A 331 8.69 11.90 1.65
CA TRP A 331 8.15 11.02 2.67
C TRP A 331 6.73 11.42 3.06
N TYR A 332 6.04 10.48 3.64
CA TYR A 332 4.79 10.75 4.34
C TYR A 332 4.74 9.98 5.65
N LEU A 333 3.94 10.49 6.56
CA LEU A 333 3.59 9.82 7.82
C LEU A 333 2.09 10.01 8.04
N GLN A 334 1.39 8.91 8.33
CA GLN A 334 -0.04 8.93 8.64
C GLN A 334 -0.35 8.12 9.90
N GLY A 335 -1.25 8.67 10.71
CA GLY A 335 -1.83 8.02 11.87
C GLY A 335 -3.34 7.92 11.72
N ILE A 336 -3.89 6.72 11.97
CA ILE A 336 -5.32 6.44 11.89
C ILE A 336 -5.76 5.88 13.23
N TYR A 337 -6.79 6.46 13.83
CA TYR A 337 -7.32 6.03 15.11
C TYR A 337 -8.82 5.73 15.02
N GLN A 338 -9.17 4.49 15.28
CA GLN A 338 -10.55 4.08 15.49
C GLN A 338 -10.88 4.31 16.96
N PHE A 339 -11.66 5.35 17.26
CA PHE A 339 -11.98 5.74 18.64
C PHE A 339 -13.25 5.09 19.17
N MET A 340 -14.08 4.56 18.28
CA MET A 340 -15.25 3.74 18.59
C MET A 340 -15.61 2.86 17.38
N PRO A 341 -16.45 1.82 17.54
CA PRO A 341 -16.85 0.98 16.41
C PRO A 341 -17.33 1.81 15.23
N GLN A 342 -16.88 1.46 14.02
CA GLN A 342 -17.24 2.07 12.74
C GLN A 342 -16.68 3.49 12.49
N TRP A 343 -16.14 4.19 13.48
CA TRP A 343 -15.63 5.56 13.31
C TRP A 343 -14.14 5.66 13.45
N ARG A 344 -13.50 6.25 12.43
CA ARG A 344 -12.06 6.50 12.43
C ARG A 344 -11.77 7.97 12.11
N VAL A 345 -10.68 8.46 12.69
CA VAL A 345 -10.07 9.74 12.34
C VAL A 345 -8.63 9.49 11.91
N GLY A 346 -8.17 10.22 10.92
CA GLY A 346 -6.81 10.08 10.42
C GLY A 346 -6.18 11.41 10.05
N TYR A 347 -4.88 11.48 10.24
CA TYR A 347 -4.07 12.61 9.80
C TYR A 347 -2.87 12.10 9.01
N ARG A 348 -2.58 12.76 7.86
CA ARG A 348 -1.39 12.51 7.04
C ARG A 348 -0.66 13.81 6.77
N TYR A 349 0.65 13.76 6.96
CA TYR A 349 1.58 14.78 6.53
C TYR A 349 2.49 14.23 5.43
N ASP A 350 2.62 14.98 4.34
CA ASP A 350 3.43 14.67 3.17
C ASP A 350 4.47 15.78 2.96
N GLN A 351 5.70 15.41 2.62
CA GLN A 351 6.75 16.35 2.24
C GLN A 351 7.64 15.76 1.16
N LEU A 352 7.93 16.57 0.14
CA LEU A 352 8.93 16.29 -0.88
C LEU A 352 10.13 17.24 -0.71
N SER A 353 11.29 16.80 -1.18
CA SER A 353 12.51 17.61 -1.27
C SER A 353 13.01 17.57 -2.70
N HIS A 354 13.08 18.73 -3.33
CA HIS A 354 13.61 18.91 -4.68
C HIS A 354 15.07 18.45 -4.79
N GLY A 355 15.85 18.66 -3.72
CA GLY A 355 17.24 18.20 -3.63
C GLY A 355 18.16 18.89 -4.64
N THR A 356 18.85 18.11 -5.45
CA THR A 356 19.76 18.66 -6.50
C THR A 356 19.29 18.21 -7.87
N VAL A 357 19.14 19.16 -8.79
CA VAL A 357 18.87 18.93 -10.20
C VAL A 357 19.93 19.69 -11.01
N SER A 358 20.53 19.03 -11.98
CA SER A 358 21.57 19.58 -12.85
C SER A 358 21.26 19.20 -14.29
N ASN A 359 21.41 20.16 -15.20
CA ASN A 359 21.28 19.95 -16.65
C ASN A 359 22.47 20.58 -17.39
N GLY A 360 22.95 19.89 -18.41
CA GLY A 360 24.07 20.34 -19.27
C GLY A 360 23.67 21.42 -20.30
N LEU A 361 22.38 21.74 -20.40
CA LEU A 361 21.85 22.73 -21.33
C LEU A 361 21.88 24.15 -20.77
N GLY A 362 22.23 24.32 -19.48
CA GLY A 362 22.19 25.62 -18.82
C GLY A 362 20.76 26.17 -18.61
N LEU A 363 19.73 25.33 -18.71
CA LEU A 363 18.34 25.72 -18.46
C LEU A 363 18.17 26.15 -16.99
N THR A 364 17.33 27.16 -16.82
CA THR A 364 16.97 27.74 -15.51
C THR A 364 15.48 27.46 -15.19
N ALA A 365 15.05 27.88 -14.02
CA ALA A 365 13.63 27.83 -13.65
C ALA A 365 12.73 28.71 -14.56
N ALA A 366 13.29 29.67 -15.28
CA ALA A 366 12.54 30.43 -16.27
C ALA A 366 12.26 29.62 -17.54
N ASP A 367 13.17 28.72 -17.92
CA ASP A 367 13.07 27.87 -19.09
C ASP A 367 12.25 26.59 -18.84
N SER A 368 12.34 26.04 -17.62
CA SER A 368 11.62 24.85 -17.19
C SER A 368 11.12 25.00 -15.75
N PRO A 369 10.06 25.81 -15.52
CA PRO A 369 9.56 26.10 -14.18
C PRO A 369 9.12 24.86 -13.41
N LEU A 370 8.54 23.89 -14.09
CA LEU A 370 8.06 22.67 -13.44
C LEU A 370 9.22 21.78 -12.96
N LEU A 371 10.27 21.64 -13.76
CA LEU A 371 11.40 20.75 -13.47
C LEU A 371 12.44 21.41 -12.55
N LEU A 372 12.76 22.69 -12.79
CA LEU A 372 13.97 23.34 -12.26
C LEU A 372 13.70 24.33 -11.10
N THR A 373 12.43 24.59 -10.75
CA THR A 373 12.13 25.40 -9.57
C THR A 373 12.50 24.66 -8.30
N ASP A 374 13.44 25.22 -7.52
CA ASP A 374 13.81 24.70 -6.20
C ASP A 374 12.66 24.96 -5.21
N TYR A 375 11.85 23.92 -5.04
CA TYR A 375 10.68 23.96 -4.20
C TYR A 375 10.46 22.62 -3.50
N ASN A 376 10.03 22.68 -2.24
CA ASN A 376 9.74 21.51 -1.42
C ASN A 376 8.24 21.41 -1.14
N PRO A 377 7.49 20.69 -1.97
CA PRO A 377 6.04 20.47 -1.82
C PRO A 377 5.68 19.86 -0.47
N LYS A 378 4.55 20.32 0.10
CA LYS A 378 4.02 19.82 1.38
C LYS A 378 2.51 19.68 1.31
N ARG A 379 1.98 18.72 2.07
CA ARG A 379 0.53 18.55 2.20
C ARG A 379 0.15 18.08 3.59
N ASN A 380 -0.95 18.62 4.09
CA ASN A 380 -1.61 18.16 5.32
C ASN A 380 -2.99 17.66 4.95
N THR A 381 -3.37 16.48 5.43
CA THR A 381 -4.66 15.88 5.15
C THR A 381 -5.27 15.34 6.44
N LEU A 382 -6.51 15.72 6.71
CA LEU A 382 -7.31 15.22 7.82
C LEU A 382 -8.49 14.44 7.23
N MET A 383 -8.83 13.31 7.79
CA MET A 383 -10.02 12.56 7.40
C MET A 383 -10.81 12.09 8.62
N VAL A 384 -12.11 11.96 8.43
CA VAL A 384 -13.02 11.20 9.30
C VAL A 384 -13.77 10.23 8.40
N ASP A 385 -13.83 8.97 8.77
CA ASP A 385 -14.66 8.02 8.06
C ASP A 385 -15.61 7.27 9.01
N TRP A 386 -16.75 6.90 8.45
CA TRP A 386 -17.78 6.09 9.06
C TRP A 386 -18.06 4.89 8.17
N SER A 387 -17.92 3.70 8.74
CA SER A 387 -18.19 2.42 8.06
C SER A 387 -19.40 1.77 8.71
N PRO A 388 -20.65 2.08 8.26
CA PRO A 388 -21.86 1.51 8.86
C PRO A 388 -21.90 -0.01 8.79
N THR A 389 -21.28 -0.59 7.77
CA THR A 389 -21.10 -2.03 7.59
C THR A 389 -19.68 -2.31 7.07
N GLU A 390 -19.27 -3.56 7.00
CA GLU A 390 -18.03 -3.99 6.36
C GLU A 390 -18.00 -3.72 4.84
N PHE A 391 -19.18 -3.53 4.22
CA PHE A 391 -19.35 -3.32 2.78
C PHE A 391 -19.47 -1.85 2.39
N SER A 392 -19.49 -0.92 3.35
CA SER A 392 -19.74 0.49 3.05
C SER A 392 -18.89 1.42 3.91
N ARG A 393 -18.48 2.53 3.31
CA ARG A 393 -17.71 3.59 3.97
C ARG A 393 -18.12 4.96 3.43
N ILE A 394 -18.30 5.90 4.32
CA ILE A 394 -18.43 7.33 4.01
C ILE A 394 -17.24 8.03 4.62
N ARG A 395 -16.51 8.81 3.83
CA ARG A 395 -15.33 9.54 4.25
C ARG A 395 -15.47 11.02 3.95
N LEU A 396 -15.17 11.85 4.95
CA LEU A 396 -14.97 13.28 4.79
C LEU A 396 -13.45 13.56 4.90
N GLN A 397 -12.87 14.22 3.90
CA GLN A 397 -11.45 14.56 3.86
C GLN A 397 -11.25 16.04 3.62
N LEU A 398 -10.34 16.64 4.37
CA LEU A 398 -9.88 18.02 4.23
C LEU A 398 -8.39 17.99 3.92
N ALA A 399 -7.93 18.76 2.93
CA ALA A 399 -6.53 18.88 2.62
C ALA A 399 -6.10 20.32 2.40
N SER A 400 -4.88 20.63 2.86
CA SER A 400 -4.14 21.84 2.54
C SER A 400 -2.92 21.44 1.73
N ASP A 401 -2.99 21.63 0.43
CA ASP A 401 -2.01 21.16 -0.55
C ASP A 401 -1.16 22.33 -1.06
N LYS A 402 0.14 22.23 -0.86
CA LYS A 402 1.17 23.16 -1.33
C LYS A 402 2.10 22.44 -2.33
N SER A 403 1.54 21.66 -3.25
CA SER A 403 2.31 21.00 -4.32
C SER A 403 2.75 21.97 -5.41
N ARG A 404 1.99 23.04 -5.63
CA ARG A 404 2.28 24.09 -6.61
C ARG A 404 3.01 25.25 -5.92
N PHE A 405 4.07 25.74 -6.56
CA PHE A 405 4.87 26.86 -6.04
C PHE A 405 4.01 28.13 -5.83
N GLY A 406 4.18 28.76 -4.68
CA GLY A 406 3.57 30.04 -4.34
C GLY A 406 2.08 30.02 -4.01
N VAL A 407 1.39 28.85 -4.13
CA VAL A 407 -0.07 28.76 -3.91
C VAL A 407 -0.43 27.63 -2.98
N THR A 408 -1.62 27.72 -2.39
CA THR A 408 -2.18 26.67 -1.52
C THR A 408 -3.56 26.30 -2.03
N ASP A 409 -3.76 25.04 -2.35
CA ASP A 409 -5.07 24.48 -2.65
C ASP A 409 -5.73 23.94 -1.38
N ARG A 410 -6.92 24.42 -1.09
CA ARG A 410 -7.77 23.92 0.00
C ARG A 410 -8.82 23.01 -0.61
N GLN A 411 -8.80 21.77 -0.18
CA GLN A 411 -9.64 20.73 -0.74
C GLN A 411 -10.58 20.18 0.35
N LEU A 412 -11.84 20.01 -0.04
CA LEU A 412 -12.87 19.31 0.73
C LEU A 412 -13.40 18.19 -0.16
N LEU A 413 -13.47 16.99 0.37
CA LEU A 413 -13.95 15.82 -0.35
C LEU A 413 -14.85 15.00 0.55
N LEU A 414 -16.02 14.62 0.01
CA LEU A 414 -16.88 13.56 0.53
C LEU A 414 -16.78 12.37 -0.41
N GLN A 415 -16.45 11.20 0.12
CA GLN A 415 -16.35 9.96 -0.64
C GLN A 415 -17.31 8.93 -0.06
N TYR A 416 -17.96 8.19 -0.93
CA TYR A 416 -18.75 7.02 -0.60
C TYR A 416 -18.17 5.80 -1.34
N ILE A 417 -17.99 4.70 -0.61
CA ILE A 417 -17.51 3.42 -1.14
C ILE A 417 -18.52 2.34 -0.74
N TYR A 418 -18.87 1.50 -1.70
CA TYR A 418 -19.75 0.35 -1.49
C TYR A 418 -19.22 -0.88 -2.22
N SER A 419 -19.11 -2.01 -1.51
CA SER A 419 -18.64 -3.28 -2.04
C SER A 419 -19.78 -4.25 -2.23
N LEU A 420 -19.90 -4.84 -3.42
CA LEU A 420 -20.89 -5.85 -3.80
C LEU A 420 -20.19 -7.17 -4.06
N GLY A 421 -20.67 -8.28 -3.51
CA GLY A 421 -20.14 -9.61 -3.77
C GLY A 421 -19.05 -10.06 -2.79
N ALA A 422 -18.38 -11.16 -3.11
CA ALA A 422 -17.33 -11.74 -2.28
C ALA A 422 -16.03 -10.92 -2.39
N HIS A 423 -15.80 -10.05 -1.44
CA HIS A 423 -14.56 -9.28 -1.36
C HIS A 423 -13.46 -10.12 -0.71
N GLY A 424 -12.32 -10.27 -1.39
CA GLY A 424 -11.14 -10.93 -0.82
C GLY A 424 -10.61 -10.16 0.41
N ALA A 425 -10.11 -10.89 1.42
CA ALA A 425 -9.46 -10.25 2.56
C ALA A 425 -8.25 -9.43 2.08
N HIS A 426 -8.15 -8.19 2.55
CA HIS A 426 -6.96 -7.40 2.30
C HIS A 426 -5.74 -8.00 3.00
N THR A 427 -4.61 -8.06 2.31
CA THR A 427 -3.34 -8.43 2.91
C THR A 427 -2.94 -7.43 4.00
N PHE A 428 -2.19 -7.92 4.98
CA PHE A 428 -1.72 -7.15 6.16
C PHE A 428 -1.08 -5.83 5.77
#